data_719359618be783c35cd8d7edbea6ad62
#
_entry.id   719359618be783c35cd8d7edbea6ad62
#
_cell.length_a   1.000
_cell.length_b   1.000
_cell.length_c   1.000
_cell.angle_alpha   90.00
_cell.angle_beta   90.00
_cell.angle_gamma   90.00
#
_symmetry.space_group_name_H-M   'P 1'
#
loop_
_entity.id
_entity.type
_entity.pdbx_description
1 polymer ?
#
loop_
_entity_poly.entity_id
_entity_poly.type
_entity_poly.pdbx_seq_one_letter_code
_entity_poly.pdbx_strand_id
1 'polypeptide(L)'
;MTQLSLGQAADDEVERRRLGDRLREARKYLGLKQDEVATYLKIPRTALTDIESGQRRVEAIELTRLAKLYRQSVAYFTGEDEASASLPADVAHLARRVVDLSAEDRAELSRFAEYLRARSSGGAA
;
A
#
# COMPACT_ATOMS: atom_id res chain seq x y z
N MET A 1 0.14 33.50 -7.56
CA MET A 1 0.86 32.35 -8.10
C MET A 1 1.99 31.90 -7.21
N THR A 2 2.70 32.81 -6.59
CA THR A 2 3.80 32.49 -5.66
C THR A 2 3.33 31.79 -4.39
N GLN A 3 2.07 31.92 -4.00
CA GLN A 3 1.52 31.24 -2.82
C GLN A 3 1.42 29.71 -2.98
N LEU A 4 1.30 29.26 -4.23
CA LEU A 4 1.19 27.82 -4.51
C LEU A 4 2.48 27.05 -4.20
N SER A 5 3.63 27.70 -4.34
CA SER A 5 4.90 26.98 -4.18
C SER A 5 5.24 26.65 -2.71
N LEU A 6 4.88 27.47 -1.76
CA LEU A 6 5.18 27.23 -0.35
C LEU A 6 4.28 26.13 0.25
N GLY A 7 2.98 26.19 -0.01
CA GLY A 7 2.05 25.15 0.43
C GLY A 7 2.33 23.82 -0.25
N GLN A 8 2.70 23.87 -1.53
CA GLN A 8 3.00 22.67 -2.31
C GLN A 8 4.22 21.92 -1.77
N ALA A 9 5.26 22.61 -1.37
CA ALA A 9 6.46 21.97 -0.83
C ALA A 9 6.17 21.20 0.47
N ALA A 10 5.38 21.79 1.37
CA ALA A 10 4.99 21.14 2.61
C ALA A 10 4.08 19.93 2.35
N ASP A 11 3.15 20.07 1.41
CA ASP A 11 2.24 18.98 1.02
C ASP A 11 3.00 17.84 0.37
N ASP A 12 3.97 18.14 -0.47
CA ASP A 12 4.81 17.13 -1.13
C ASP A 12 5.60 16.32 -0.10
N GLU A 13 6.10 16.96 0.94
CA GLU A 13 6.82 16.27 2.01
C GLU A 13 5.90 15.31 2.77
N VAL A 14 4.70 15.75 3.10
CA VAL A 14 3.70 14.93 3.78
C VAL A 14 3.30 13.74 2.90
N GLU A 15 3.03 14.00 1.63
CA GLU A 15 2.67 12.94 0.68
C GLU A 15 3.79 11.93 0.49
N ARG A 16 5.04 12.41 0.45
CA ARG A 16 6.21 11.53 0.32
C ARG A 16 6.36 10.61 1.53
N ARG A 17 6.10 11.11 2.72
CA ARG A 17 6.12 10.29 3.93
C ARG A 17 5.00 9.25 3.92
N ARG A 18 3.81 9.63 3.51
CA ARG A 18 2.67 8.71 3.39
C ARG A 18 2.96 7.61 2.38
N LEU A 19 3.53 8.00 1.24
CA LEU A 19 3.95 7.04 0.23
C LEU A 19 4.97 6.06 0.79
N GLY A 20 6.00 6.58 1.47
CA GLY A 20 7.02 5.75 2.09
C GLY A 20 6.45 4.79 3.12
N ASP A 21 5.53 5.24 3.95
CA ASP A 21 4.85 4.40 4.95
C ASP A 21 4.07 3.26 4.30
N ARG A 22 3.34 3.55 3.23
CA ARG A 22 2.57 2.53 2.52
C ARG A 22 3.47 1.50 1.85
N LEU A 23 4.58 1.95 1.27
CA LEU A 23 5.56 1.05 0.67
C LEU A 23 6.18 0.15 1.73
N ARG A 24 6.53 0.70 2.87
CA ARG A 24 7.10 -0.06 3.98
C ARG A 24 6.11 -1.09 4.51
N GLU A 25 4.87 -0.72 4.70
CA GLU A 25 3.82 -1.64 5.18
C GLU A 25 3.61 -2.80 4.21
N ALA A 26 3.54 -2.51 2.91
CA ALA A 26 3.36 -3.54 1.89
C ALA A 26 4.55 -4.50 1.88
N ARG A 27 5.77 -3.96 1.99
CA ARG A 27 6.98 -4.79 2.07
C ARG A 27 6.94 -5.74 3.26
N LYS A 28 6.61 -5.20 4.43
CA LYS A 28 6.55 -5.99 5.67
C LYS A 28 5.44 -7.04 5.61
N TYR A 29 4.30 -6.68 5.04
CA TYR A 29 3.19 -7.64 4.88
C TYR A 29 3.61 -8.86 4.08
N LEU A 30 4.41 -8.66 3.02
CA LEU A 30 4.89 -9.75 2.17
C LEU A 30 6.13 -10.45 2.75
N GLY A 31 6.64 -10.00 3.89
CA GLY A 31 7.80 -10.59 4.53
C GLY A 31 9.11 -10.33 3.79
N LEU A 32 9.16 -9.31 2.96
CA LEU A 32 10.35 -8.98 2.18
C LEU A 32 11.30 -8.11 2.99
N LYS A 33 12.59 -8.37 2.82
CA LYS A 33 13.65 -7.58 3.46
C LYS A 33 14.02 -6.39 2.58
N GLN A 34 14.53 -5.34 3.19
CA GLN A 34 14.96 -4.16 2.44
C GLN A 34 16.05 -4.52 1.41
N ASP A 35 16.98 -5.41 1.77
CA ASP A 35 18.03 -5.85 0.85
C ASP A 35 17.46 -6.50 -0.42
N GLU A 36 16.43 -7.32 -0.25
CA GLU A 36 15.80 -8.00 -1.38
C GLU A 36 15.15 -7.02 -2.33
N VAL A 37 14.42 -6.06 -1.78
CA VAL A 37 13.72 -5.05 -2.58
C VAL A 37 14.72 -4.09 -3.23
N ALA A 38 15.75 -3.68 -2.51
CA ALA A 38 16.80 -2.82 -3.06
C ALA A 38 17.50 -3.50 -4.25
N THR A 39 17.80 -4.78 -4.14
CA THR A 39 18.38 -5.57 -5.23
C THR A 39 17.44 -5.62 -6.42
N TYR A 40 16.15 -5.83 -6.18
CA TYR A 40 15.14 -5.84 -7.24
C TYR A 40 15.10 -4.52 -7.99
N LEU A 41 15.17 -3.41 -7.28
CA LEU A 41 15.17 -2.06 -7.88
C LEU A 41 16.53 -1.64 -8.43
N LYS A 42 17.57 -2.38 -8.13
CA LYS A 42 18.97 -2.04 -8.49
C LYS A 42 19.41 -0.71 -7.89
N ILE A 43 19.05 -0.50 -6.62
CA ILE A 43 19.47 0.67 -5.85
C ILE A 43 20.13 0.21 -4.55
N PRO A 44 20.94 1.06 -3.91
CA PRO A 44 21.48 0.73 -2.60
C PRO A 44 20.37 0.59 -1.56
N ARG A 45 20.60 -0.24 -0.54
CA ARG A 45 19.68 -0.40 0.57
C ARG A 45 19.37 0.93 1.27
N THR A 46 20.38 1.80 1.40
CA THR A 46 20.21 3.13 1.99
C THR A 46 19.22 3.98 1.22
N ALA A 47 19.22 3.86 -0.10
CA ALA A 47 18.25 4.57 -0.94
C ALA A 47 16.83 4.08 -0.68
N LEU A 48 16.65 2.78 -0.51
CA LEU A 48 15.32 2.24 -0.17
C LEU A 48 14.88 2.70 1.22
N THR A 49 15.78 2.71 2.18
CA THR A 49 15.50 3.23 3.52
C THR A 49 15.02 4.67 3.44
N ASP A 50 15.67 5.50 2.62
CA ASP A 50 15.30 6.89 2.44
C ASP A 50 13.96 7.04 1.73
N ILE A 51 13.64 6.16 0.80
CA ILE A 51 12.32 6.12 0.17
C ILE A 51 11.25 5.84 1.22
N GLU A 52 11.46 4.83 2.05
CA GLU A 52 10.47 4.43 3.05
C GLU A 52 10.29 5.46 4.17
N SER A 53 11.31 6.24 4.45
CA SER A 53 11.22 7.33 5.44
C SER A 53 10.75 8.66 4.86
N GLY A 54 10.57 8.73 3.55
CA GLY A 54 10.12 9.95 2.88
C GLY A 54 11.22 10.96 2.62
N GLN A 55 12.48 10.58 2.81
CA GLN A 55 13.62 11.47 2.61
C GLN A 55 14.14 11.51 1.17
N ARG A 56 13.71 10.56 0.35
CA ARG A 56 14.11 10.47 -1.05
C ARG A 56 12.86 10.38 -1.91
N ARG A 57 12.86 11.08 -3.02
CA ARG A 57 11.79 10.98 -4.02
C ARG A 57 11.83 9.60 -4.68
N VAL A 58 10.65 9.09 -4.99
CA VAL A 58 10.49 7.85 -5.74
C VAL A 58 10.24 8.21 -7.20
N GLU A 59 11.06 7.69 -8.09
CA GLU A 59 10.83 7.88 -9.51
C GLU A 59 9.64 7.06 -9.99
N ALA A 60 8.96 7.53 -11.03
CA ALA A 60 7.77 6.86 -11.56
C ALA A 60 8.03 5.40 -11.91
N ILE A 61 9.19 5.11 -12.51
CA ILE A 61 9.56 3.75 -12.90
C ILE A 61 9.77 2.88 -11.65
N GLU A 62 10.42 3.43 -10.62
CA GLU A 62 10.64 2.73 -9.36
C GLU A 62 9.31 2.41 -8.70
N LEU A 63 8.41 3.38 -8.65
CA LEU A 63 7.09 3.19 -8.04
C LEU A 63 6.28 2.12 -8.78
N THR A 64 6.32 2.14 -10.11
CA THR A 64 5.64 1.13 -10.93
C THR A 64 6.19 -0.26 -10.63
N ARG A 65 7.50 -0.40 -10.50
CA ARG A 65 8.14 -1.69 -10.18
C ARG A 65 7.79 -2.16 -8.77
N LEU A 66 7.79 -1.25 -7.81
CA LEU A 66 7.39 -1.57 -6.44
C LEU A 66 5.92 -1.99 -6.37
N ALA A 67 5.05 -1.30 -7.07
CA ALA A 67 3.63 -1.64 -7.13
C ALA A 67 3.43 -3.06 -7.65
N LYS A 68 4.13 -3.42 -8.72
CA LYS A 68 4.09 -4.79 -9.27
C LYS A 68 4.62 -5.81 -8.28
N LEU A 69 5.74 -5.52 -7.65
CA LEU A 69 6.35 -6.43 -6.68
C LEU A 69 5.42 -6.65 -5.49
N TYR A 70 4.81 -5.59 -4.99
CA TYR A 70 3.93 -5.62 -3.82
C TYR A 70 2.49 -5.98 -4.17
N ARG A 71 2.17 -6.13 -5.45
CA ARG A 71 0.82 -6.50 -5.93
C ARG A 71 -0.25 -5.52 -5.50
N GLN A 72 0.08 -4.24 -5.57
CA GLN A 72 -0.84 -3.14 -5.31
C GLN A 72 -0.82 -2.18 -6.49
N SER A 73 -1.87 -1.37 -6.61
CA SER A 73 -1.91 -0.34 -7.64
C SER A 73 -1.03 0.85 -7.25
N VAL A 74 -0.52 1.58 -8.24
CA VAL A 74 0.16 2.85 -7.99
C VAL A 74 -0.78 3.81 -7.26
N ALA A 75 -2.06 3.82 -7.62
CA ALA A 75 -3.07 4.67 -6.98
C ALA A 75 -3.20 4.41 -5.48
N TYR A 76 -3.04 3.15 -5.06
CA TYR A 76 -3.02 2.82 -3.64
C TYR A 76 -1.87 3.53 -2.91
N PHE A 77 -0.67 3.49 -3.49
CA PHE A 77 0.51 4.09 -2.85
C PHE A 77 0.48 5.62 -2.88
N THR A 78 -0.05 6.22 -3.93
CA THR A 78 -0.13 7.69 -4.06
C THR A 78 -1.31 8.29 -3.31
N GLY A 79 -2.26 7.47 -2.86
CA GLY A 79 -3.43 7.96 -2.17
C GLY A 79 -4.56 8.42 -3.10
N GLU A 80 -4.41 8.23 -4.40
CA GLU A 80 -5.47 8.59 -5.36
C GLU A 80 -6.69 7.68 -5.21
N ASP A 81 -6.46 6.44 -4.77
CA ASP A 81 -7.54 5.51 -4.43
C ASP A 81 -7.75 5.58 -2.91
N GLU A 82 -8.53 6.56 -2.47
CA GLU A 82 -8.75 6.80 -1.04
C GLU A 82 -9.36 5.60 -0.32
N ALA A 83 -10.25 4.87 -0.98
CA ALA A 83 -10.88 3.71 -0.37
C ALA A 83 -9.84 2.62 -0.05
N SER A 84 -8.97 2.31 -1.01
CA SER A 84 -7.90 1.33 -0.79
C SER A 84 -6.80 1.87 0.12
N ALA A 85 -6.46 3.15 0.00
CA ALA A 85 -5.39 3.77 0.78
C ALA A 85 -5.75 3.89 2.26
N SER A 86 -7.03 3.94 2.60
CA SER A 86 -7.50 4.01 3.99
C SER A 86 -7.55 2.65 4.67
N LEU A 87 -7.43 1.56 3.92
CA LEU A 87 -7.48 0.21 4.46
C LEU A 87 -6.12 -0.23 5.01
N PRO A 88 -6.10 -1.05 6.07
CA PRO A 88 -4.87 -1.71 6.47
C PRO A 88 -4.27 -2.51 5.32
N ALA A 89 -2.94 -2.71 5.34
CA ALA A 89 -2.24 -3.37 4.24
C ALA A 89 -2.75 -4.78 3.97
N ASP A 90 -3.02 -5.55 5.00
CA ASP A 90 -3.55 -6.91 4.85
C ASP A 90 -4.93 -6.93 4.19
N VAL A 91 -5.78 -5.96 4.52
CA VAL A 91 -7.12 -5.84 3.93
C VAL A 91 -7.01 -5.40 2.47
N ALA A 92 -6.14 -4.46 2.16
CA ALA A 92 -5.94 -4.00 0.78
C ALA A 92 -5.44 -5.15 -0.11
N HIS A 93 -4.50 -5.95 0.38
CA HIS A 93 -4.01 -7.12 -0.35
C HIS A 93 -5.11 -8.18 -0.54
N LEU A 94 -5.92 -8.41 0.48
CA LEU A 94 -7.06 -9.32 0.36
C LEU A 94 -8.05 -8.83 -0.69
N ALA A 95 -8.34 -7.53 -0.71
CA ALA A 95 -9.25 -6.96 -1.69
C ALA A 95 -8.78 -7.20 -3.12
N ARG A 96 -7.47 -7.09 -3.37
CA ARG A 96 -6.90 -7.35 -4.69
C ARG A 96 -7.10 -8.80 -5.12
N ARG A 97 -6.97 -9.74 -4.20
CA ARG A 97 -7.22 -11.16 -4.49
C ARG A 97 -8.69 -11.44 -4.78
N VAL A 98 -9.56 -10.75 -4.06
CA VAL A 98 -11.01 -10.94 -4.20
C VAL A 98 -11.49 -10.48 -5.59
N VAL A 99 -10.87 -9.44 -6.15
CA VAL A 99 -11.23 -8.94 -7.48
C VAL A 99 -11.08 -10.01 -8.55
N ASP A 100 -10.09 -10.90 -8.41
CA ASP A 100 -9.82 -11.95 -9.39
C ASP A 100 -10.74 -13.16 -9.26
N LEU A 101 -11.54 -13.24 -8.22
CA LEU A 101 -12.47 -14.34 -8.02
C LEU A 101 -13.71 -14.19 -8.90
N SER A 102 -14.35 -15.34 -9.20
CA SER A 102 -15.63 -15.33 -9.87
C SER A 102 -16.71 -14.67 -9.00
N ALA A 103 -17.82 -14.27 -9.60
CA ALA A 103 -18.94 -13.70 -8.85
C ALA A 103 -19.48 -14.69 -7.80
N GLU A 104 -19.52 -15.99 -8.15
CA GLU A 104 -19.93 -17.04 -7.22
C GLU A 104 -19.00 -17.14 -6.03
N ASP A 105 -17.69 -17.15 -6.30
CA ASP A 105 -16.70 -17.25 -5.24
C ASP A 105 -16.68 -16.00 -4.35
N ARG A 106 -16.89 -14.82 -4.93
CA ARG A 106 -17.02 -13.61 -4.13
C ARG A 106 -18.25 -13.67 -3.21
N ALA A 107 -19.34 -14.23 -3.68
CA ALA A 107 -20.54 -14.41 -2.86
C ALA A 107 -20.28 -15.39 -1.69
N GLU A 108 -19.55 -16.47 -1.96
CA GLU A 108 -19.14 -17.41 -0.92
C GLU A 108 -18.27 -16.73 0.14
N LEU A 109 -17.29 -15.96 -0.32
CA LEU A 109 -16.40 -15.22 0.58
C LEU A 109 -17.19 -14.23 1.43
N SER A 110 -18.17 -13.55 0.84
CA SER A 110 -19.03 -12.62 1.56
C SER A 110 -19.82 -13.33 2.67
N ARG A 111 -20.37 -14.51 2.38
CA ARG A 111 -21.07 -15.31 3.39
C ARG A 111 -20.14 -15.74 4.52
N PHE A 112 -18.93 -16.11 4.19
CA PHE A 112 -17.94 -16.48 5.20
C PHE A 112 -17.57 -15.28 6.09
N ALA A 113 -17.41 -14.11 5.48
CA ALA A 113 -17.13 -12.88 6.21
C ALA A 113 -18.27 -12.54 7.18
N GLU A 114 -19.53 -12.70 6.73
CA GLU A 114 -20.70 -12.51 7.58
C GLU A 114 -20.71 -13.49 8.77
N TYR A 115 -20.36 -14.74 8.51
CA TYR A 115 -20.25 -15.75 9.56
C TYR A 115 -19.22 -15.35 10.61
N LEU A 116 -18.04 -14.91 10.19
CA LEU A 116 -16.98 -14.48 11.10
C LEU A 116 -17.41 -13.27 11.93
N ARG A 117 -18.10 -12.32 11.30
CA ARG A 117 -18.61 -11.13 11.96
C ARG A 117 -19.64 -11.51 13.02
N ALA A 118 -20.59 -12.37 12.69
CA ALA A 118 -21.61 -12.85 13.61
C ALA A 118 -21.00 -13.62 14.79
N ARG A 119 -20.01 -14.45 14.51
CA ARG A 119 -19.29 -15.22 15.53
C ARG A 119 -18.60 -14.29 16.54
N SER A 120 -17.94 -13.24 16.06
CA SER A 120 -17.27 -12.28 16.93
C SER A 120 -18.27 -11.52 17.79
N SER A 121 -19.41 -11.10 17.21
CA SER A 121 -20.48 -10.40 17.93
C SER A 121 -21.19 -11.34 18.92
N GLY A 122 -21.44 -12.58 18.52
CA GLY A 122 -22.05 -13.59 19.39
C GLY A 122 -21.18 -13.96 20.58
N GLY A 123 -19.86 -13.99 20.36
CA GLY A 123 -18.91 -14.27 21.44
C GLY A 123 -18.84 -13.17 22.49
N ALA A 124 -19.26 -11.96 22.16
CA ALA A 124 -19.29 -10.82 23.08
C ALA A 124 -20.55 -10.83 23.97
N ALA A 125 -21.55 -11.57 23.59
CA ALA A 125 -22.77 -11.71 24.37
C ALA A 125 -22.63 -12.80 25.40
#